data_268a3bc9c77f14c589d9e81ef03dfa94
#
_entry.id   268a3bc9c77f14c589d9e81ef03dfa94
#
_cell.length_a   1.000
_cell.length_b   1.000
_cell.length_c   1.000
_cell.angle_alpha   90.00
_cell.angle_beta   90.00
_cell.angle_gamma   90.00
#
_symmetry.space_group_name_H-M   'P 1'
#
loop_
_entity.id
_entity.type
_entity.pdbx_description
1 polymer ?
#
loop_
_entity_poly.entity_id
_entity_poly.type
_entity_poly.pdbx_seq_one_letter_code
_entity_poly.pdbx_strand_id
1 'polypeptide(L)'
;IKAIEVAEYNFNKHDCRNIQTVLCDWLSSFEANSIDIIVSNPPYIKADDPHLDELHYEPKNALIGGKNGLIHFDRIFFDATRCLKPDGYIIFEHGFDQQEQIICLSKEYSFNLVTPINDLQGHNRGLVFKK
;
A
#
# COMPACT_ATOMS: atom_id res chain seq x y z
N ILE A 1 -4.61 -1.80 17.29
CA ILE A 1 -4.98 -2.93 18.15
C ILE A 1 -6.24 -3.59 17.62
N LYS A 2 -7.42 -2.94 17.53
CA LYS A 2 -8.66 -3.57 17.05
C LYS A 2 -8.55 -4.21 15.65
N ALA A 3 -7.82 -3.60 14.72
CA ALA A 3 -7.65 -4.16 13.37
C ALA A 3 -6.88 -5.49 13.39
N ILE A 4 -5.85 -5.60 14.22
CA ILE A 4 -5.08 -6.84 14.40
C ILE A 4 -5.95 -7.94 15.00
N GLU A 5 -6.74 -7.64 16.03
CA GLU A 5 -7.66 -8.60 16.65
C GLU A 5 -8.64 -9.19 15.61
N VAL A 6 -9.18 -8.35 14.74
CA VAL A 6 -10.07 -8.80 13.63
C VAL A 6 -9.31 -9.62 12.59
N ALA A 7 -8.08 -9.21 12.24
CA ALA A 7 -7.24 -9.96 11.31
C ALA A 7 -6.91 -11.37 11.85
N GLU A 8 -6.47 -11.46 13.10
CA GLU A 8 -6.17 -12.74 13.77
C GLU A 8 -7.41 -13.64 13.89
N TYR A 9 -8.57 -13.06 14.20
CA TYR A 9 -9.83 -13.81 14.18
C TYR A 9 -10.12 -14.40 12.80
N ASN A 10 -9.94 -13.60 11.73
CA ASN A 10 -10.16 -14.06 10.36
C ASN A 10 -9.14 -15.14 9.94
N PHE A 11 -7.86 -14.99 10.30
CA PHE A 11 -6.84 -15.99 9.99
C PHE A 11 -7.14 -17.33 10.66
N ASN A 12 -7.55 -17.30 11.91
CA ASN A 12 -7.97 -18.51 12.64
C ASN A 12 -9.22 -19.14 12.01
N LYS A 13 -10.22 -18.33 11.68
CA LYS A 13 -11.46 -18.77 11.06
C LYS A 13 -11.24 -19.49 9.72
N HIS A 14 -10.24 -19.05 8.95
CA HIS A 14 -9.91 -19.58 7.63
C HIS A 14 -8.72 -20.55 7.63
N ASP A 15 -8.25 -20.99 8.82
CA ASP A 15 -7.11 -21.89 9.02
C ASP A 15 -5.81 -21.43 8.30
N CYS A 16 -5.58 -20.12 8.28
CA CYS A 16 -4.37 -19.52 7.68
C CYS A 16 -3.19 -19.64 8.65
N ARG A 17 -2.38 -20.69 8.54
CA ARG A 17 -1.28 -21.00 9.48
C ARG A 17 0.05 -20.36 9.12
N ASN A 18 0.18 -19.81 7.94
CA ASN A 18 1.40 -19.21 7.40
C ASN A 18 1.39 -17.68 7.47
N ILE A 19 0.57 -17.08 8.35
CA ILE A 19 0.42 -15.64 8.52
C ILE A 19 0.91 -15.25 9.92
N GLN A 20 1.60 -14.13 9.99
CA GLN A 20 2.00 -13.47 11.24
C GLN A 20 1.53 -12.02 11.22
N THR A 21 0.99 -11.55 12.35
CA THR A 21 0.61 -10.16 12.56
C THR A 21 1.74 -9.38 13.21
N VAL A 22 2.03 -8.18 12.71
CA VAL A 22 3.03 -7.29 13.28
C VAL A 22 2.40 -5.91 13.47
N LEU A 23 2.42 -5.39 14.70
CA LEU A 23 2.00 -4.03 15.01
C LEU A 23 3.20 -3.10 14.89
N CYS A 24 3.29 -2.36 13.80
CA CYS A 24 4.35 -1.39 13.57
C CYS A 24 3.87 -0.22 12.71
N ASP A 25 4.71 0.80 12.59
CA ASP A 25 4.49 1.92 11.66
C ASP A 25 5.06 1.53 10.29
N TRP A 26 4.17 1.19 9.36
CA TRP A 26 4.49 0.69 8.00
C TRP A 26 5.51 -0.46 8.06
N LEU A 27 6.69 -0.29 7.48
CA LEU A 27 7.73 -1.32 7.41
C LEU A 27 8.86 -1.10 8.43
N SER A 28 8.66 -0.25 9.44
CA SER A 28 9.69 0.17 10.39
C SER A 28 10.33 -0.99 11.18
N SER A 29 9.58 -2.06 11.45
CA SER A 29 10.04 -3.22 12.23
C SER A 29 10.69 -4.33 11.41
N PHE A 30 10.70 -4.22 10.08
CA PHE A 30 11.29 -5.23 9.22
C PHE A 30 12.78 -4.97 9.01
N GLU A 31 13.56 -6.04 8.95
CA GLU A 31 15.00 -5.98 8.70
C GLU A 31 15.32 -5.63 7.24
N ALA A 32 16.56 -5.21 7.00
CA ALA A 32 17.03 -4.96 5.64
C ALA A 32 17.03 -6.25 4.81
N ASN A 33 16.59 -6.16 3.54
CA ASN A 33 16.54 -7.29 2.60
C ASN A 33 15.82 -8.53 3.14
N SER A 34 14.72 -8.34 3.88
CA SER A 34 13.95 -9.43 4.51
C SER A 34 12.68 -9.78 3.75
N ILE A 35 12.15 -8.89 2.92
CA ILE A 35 10.85 -9.03 2.26
C ILE A 35 11.05 -9.33 0.77
N ASP A 36 10.34 -10.32 0.24
CA ASP A 36 10.35 -10.65 -1.19
C ASP A 36 9.32 -9.82 -1.97
N ILE A 37 8.11 -9.65 -1.39
CA ILE A 37 7.00 -8.93 -2.04
C ILE A 37 6.26 -8.09 -0.99
N ILE A 38 6.02 -6.83 -1.31
CA ILE A 38 5.15 -5.93 -0.56
C ILE A 38 3.85 -5.76 -1.35
N VAL A 39 2.70 -5.99 -0.71
CA VAL A 39 1.37 -5.73 -1.29
C VAL A 39 0.66 -4.73 -0.38
N SER A 40 0.18 -3.63 -0.93
CA SER A 40 -0.48 -2.60 -0.14
C SER A 40 -1.63 -1.92 -0.90
N ASN A 41 -2.72 -1.67 -0.16
CA ASN A 41 -3.76 -0.72 -0.50
C ASN A 41 -3.69 0.40 0.56
N PRO A 42 -2.78 1.38 0.39
CA PRO A 42 -2.61 2.43 1.37
C PRO A 42 -3.72 3.48 1.25
N PRO A 43 -3.99 4.29 2.29
CA PRO A 43 -4.89 5.43 2.16
C PRO A 43 -4.40 6.39 1.07
N TYR A 44 -5.24 6.68 0.08
CA TYR A 44 -4.85 7.47 -1.09
C TYR A 44 -5.83 8.61 -1.43
N ILE A 45 -6.93 8.76 -0.69
CA ILE A 45 -7.91 9.83 -0.94
C ILE A 45 -7.31 11.17 -0.49
N LYS A 46 -7.47 12.23 -1.30
CA LYS A 46 -7.02 13.56 -0.94
C LYS A 46 -7.81 14.10 0.25
N ALA A 47 -7.16 14.87 1.11
CA ALA A 47 -7.77 15.33 2.37
C ALA A 47 -8.99 16.26 2.17
N ASP A 48 -9.10 16.88 1.00
CA ASP A 48 -10.19 17.78 0.59
C ASP A 48 -11.15 17.14 -0.44
N ASP A 49 -11.10 15.83 -0.62
CA ASP A 49 -11.96 15.11 -1.57
C ASP A 49 -13.41 15.08 -1.03
N PRO A 50 -14.40 15.56 -1.80
CA PRO A 50 -15.79 15.56 -1.37
C PRO A 50 -16.39 14.17 -1.14
N HIS A 51 -15.85 13.10 -1.74
CA HIS A 51 -16.31 11.73 -1.51
C HIS A 51 -16.03 11.22 -0.10
N LEU A 52 -15.16 11.89 0.68
CA LEU A 52 -14.94 11.54 2.08
C LEU A 52 -16.20 11.65 2.94
N ASP A 53 -17.15 12.50 2.57
CA ASP A 53 -18.41 12.65 3.31
C ASP A 53 -19.33 11.43 3.12
N GLU A 54 -19.19 10.68 2.03
CA GLU A 54 -19.93 9.45 1.76
C GLU A 54 -19.35 8.25 2.51
N LEU A 55 -18.07 8.33 2.91
CA LEU A 55 -17.30 7.26 3.57
C LEU A 55 -17.25 7.43 5.10
N HIS A 56 -18.24 8.08 5.70
CA HIS A 56 -18.27 8.41 7.14
C HIS A 56 -18.30 7.18 8.09
N TYR A 57 -18.56 5.98 7.58
CA TYR A 57 -18.48 4.73 8.34
C TYR A 57 -17.07 4.15 8.43
N GLU A 58 -16.13 4.62 7.59
CA GLU A 58 -14.76 4.16 7.61
C GLU A 58 -13.85 5.11 8.42
N PRO A 59 -12.84 4.59 9.11
CA PRO A 59 -11.88 5.45 9.82
C PRO A 59 -11.14 6.37 8.84
N LYS A 60 -11.18 7.68 9.05
CA LYS A 60 -10.52 8.67 8.18
C LYS A 60 -9.04 8.41 7.95
N ASN A 61 -8.34 7.88 8.95
CA ASN A 61 -6.92 7.51 8.84
C ASN A 61 -6.67 6.30 7.94
N ALA A 62 -7.70 5.52 7.61
CA ALA A 62 -7.62 4.44 6.64
C ALA A 62 -7.92 4.89 5.20
N LEU A 63 -8.32 6.16 5.00
CA LEU A 63 -8.75 6.70 3.71
C LEU A 63 -7.83 7.81 3.21
N ILE A 64 -7.39 8.72 4.10
CA ILE A 64 -6.74 9.97 3.71
C ILE A 64 -5.24 9.76 3.48
N GLY A 65 -4.81 10.00 2.24
CA GLY A 65 -3.42 9.97 1.77
C GLY A 65 -2.70 11.32 1.80
N GLY A 66 -3.17 12.26 2.63
CA GLY A 66 -2.62 13.61 2.70
C GLY A 66 -3.19 14.56 1.63
N LYS A 67 -2.52 15.70 1.42
CA LYS A 67 -3.01 16.77 0.54
C LYS A 67 -3.13 16.34 -0.94
N ASN A 68 -2.21 15.51 -1.42
CA ASN A 68 -2.16 15.02 -2.80
C ASN A 68 -2.46 13.51 -2.93
N GLY A 69 -2.80 12.83 -1.83
CA GLY A 69 -3.08 11.39 -1.83
C GLY A 69 -1.84 10.49 -1.91
N LEU A 70 -0.62 11.03 -1.84
CA LEU A 70 0.61 10.28 -2.12
C LEU A 70 1.50 9.99 -0.91
N ILE A 71 1.19 10.55 0.26
CA ILE A 71 2.08 10.51 1.43
C ILE A 71 2.41 9.08 1.88
N HIS A 72 1.48 8.16 1.73
CA HIS A 72 1.68 6.78 2.14
C HIS A 72 2.46 5.95 1.10
N PHE A 73 2.29 6.25 -0.19
CA PHE A 73 3.12 5.67 -1.25
C PHE A 73 4.59 6.08 -1.06
N ASP A 74 4.83 7.37 -0.81
CA ASP A 74 6.16 7.91 -0.51
C ASP A 74 6.80 7.18 0.66
N ARG A 75 6.09 7.06 1.77
CA ARG A 75 6.55 6.34 2.95
C ARG A 75 6.87 4.87 2.68
N ILE A 76 6.00 4.17 1.94
CA ILE A 76 6.23 2.74 1.64
C ILE A 76 7.43 2.58 0.70
N PHE A 77 7.59 3.42 -0.33
CA PHE A 77 8.77 3.38 -1.18
C PHE A 77 10.04 3.63 -0.39
N PHE A 78 10.06 4.65 0.48
CA PHE A 78 11.19 4.94 1.35
C PHE A 78 11.59 3.74 2.20
N ASP A 79 10.66 3.15 2.93
CA ASP A 79 10.94 1.98 3.78
C ASP A 79 11.34 0.75 2.95
N ALA A 80 10.73 0.55 1.79
CA ALA A 80 11.00 -0.57 0.88
C ALA A 80 12.42 -0.55 0.31
N THR A 81 13.04 0.63 0.15
CA THR A 81 14.46 0.70 -0.27
C THR A 81 15.37 -0.09 0.67
N ARG A 82 15.02 -0.17 1.94
CA ARG A 82 15.77 -0.90 2.97
C ARG A 82 15.34 -2.35 3.09
N CYS A 83 14.03 -2.60 3.29
CA CYS A 83 13.56 -3.93 3.69
C CYS A 83 13.25 -4.88 2.54
N LEU A 84 13.01 -4.37 1.33
CA LEU A 84 12.79 -5.23 0.17
C LEU A 84 14.12 -5.84 -0.32
N LYS A 85 14.12 -7.13 -0.60
CA LYS A 85 15.27 -7.83 -1.18
C LYS A 85 15.62 -7.28 -2.56
N PRO A 86 16.86 -7.46 -3.04
CA PRO A 86 17.16 -7.29 -4.45
C PRO A 86 16.22 -8.13 -5.31
N ASP A 87 15.76 -7.59 -6.44
CA ASP A 87 14.77 -8.20 -7.31
C ASP A 87 13.36 -8.40 -6.70
N GLY A 88 13.10 -7.87 -5.51
CA GLY A 88 11.78 -7.91 -4.86
C GLY A 88 10.77 -6.98 -5.51
N TYR A 89 9.49 -7.18 -5.21
CA TYR A 89 8.38 -6.48 -5.85
C TYR A 89 7.55 -5.68 -4.86
N ILE A 90 7.01 -4.54 -5.33
CA ILE A 90 5.94 -3.81 -4.66
C ILE A 90 4.70 -3.83 -5.56
N ILE A 91 3.55 -4.13 -4.97
CA ILE A 91 2.25 -4.11 -5.65
C ILE A 91 1.36 -3.15 -4.89
N PHE A 92 0.88 -2.10 -5.56
CA PHE A 92 -0.03 -1.12 -4.99
C PHE A 92 -1.41 -1.20 -5.62
N GLU A 93 -2.45 -0.97 -4.79
CA GLU A 93 -3.71 -0.42 -5.25
C GLU A 93 -3.64 1.12 -5.13
N HIS A 94 -4.34 1.84 -6.02
CA HIS A 94 -4.36 3.31 -6.05
C HIS A 94 -5.65 3.87 -6.64
N GLY A 95 -5.90 5.17 -6.47
CA GLY A 95 -6.96 5.89 -7.15
C GLY A 95 -6.74 5.95 -8.66
N PHE A 96 -7.82 5.88 -9.45
CA PHE A 96 -7.77 5.78 -10.91
C PHE A 96 -7.00 6.93 -11.60
N ASP A 97 -6.87 8.08 -10.95
CA ASP A 97 -6.19 9.30 -11.44
C ASP A 97 -4.74 9.48 -10.92
N GLN A 98 -4.20 8.52 -10.16
CA GLN A 98 -2.91 8.67 -9.46
C GLN A 98 -1.74 7.94 -10.13
N GLN A 99 -1.99 7.11 -11.14
CA GLN A 99 -0.99 6.24 -11.77
C GLN A 99 0.31 6.99 -12.14
N GLU A 100 0.21 8.08 -12.90
CA GLU A 100 1.39 8.80 -13.39
C GLU A 100 2.21 9.41 -12.25
N GLN A 101 1.55 9.92 -11.22
CA GLN A 101 2.20 10.52 -10.06
C GLN A 101 2.96 9.47 -9.24
N ILE A 102 2.40 8.27 -9.06
CA ILE A 102 3.04 7.17 -8.35
C ILE A 102 4.24 6.62 -9.17
N ILE A 103 4.12 6.55 -10.50
CA ILE A 103 5.24 6.17 -11.37
C ILE A 103 6.36 7.23 -11.32
N CYS A 104 6.03 8.51 -11.25
CA CYS A 104 7.02 9.56 -11.07
C CYS A 104 7.74 9.40 -9.72
N LEU A 105 6.97 9.22 -8.65
CA LEU A 105 7.49 9.03 -7.30
C LEU A 105 8.39 7.79 -7.17
N SER A 106 8.05 6.67 -7.83
CA SER A 106 8.85 5.44 -7.78
C SER A 106 10.29 5.63 -8.26
N LYS A 107 10.51 6.55 -9.21
CA LYS A 107 11.83 6.85 -9.77
C LYS A 107 12.76 7.52 -8.76
N GLU A 108 12.21 8.30 -7.82
CA GLU A 108 12.98 8.93 -6.74
C GLU A 108 13.63 7.89 -5.82
N TYR A 109 13.02 6.71 -5.75
CA TYR A 109 13.46 5.56 -4.94
C TYR A 109 14.11 4.44 -5.76
N SER A 110 14.36 4.69 -7.06
CA SER A 110 14.97 3.72 -7.99
C SER A 110 14.17 2.43 -8.21
N PHE A 111 12.83 2.49 -8.07
CA PHE A 111 11.95 1.39 -8.43
C PHE A 111 11.52 1.48 -9.90
N ASN A 112 11.53 0.34 -10.59
CA ASN A 112 11.16 0.21 -11.98
C ASN A 112 9.72 -0.28 -12.11
N LEU A 113 8.89 0.40 -12.90
CA LEU A 113 7.56 -0.09 -13.23
C LEU A 113 7.67 -1.37 -14.07
N VAL A 114 6.98 -2.42 -13.63
CA VAL A 114 6.87 -3.70 -14.36
C VAL A 114 5.60 -3.71 -15.21
N THR A 115 4.44 -3.47 -14.57
CA THR A 115 3.15 -3.45 -15.27
C THR A 115 2.10 -2.68 -14.47
N PRO A 116 1.19 -1.97 -15.13
CA PRO A 116 -0.07 -1.53 -14.53
C PRO A 116 -1.08 -2.68 -14.48
N ILE A 117 -2.06 -2.58 -13.57
CA ILE A 117 -3.18 -3.51 -13.41
C ILE A 117 -4.48 -2.71 -13.50
N ASN A 118 -5.40 -3.19 -14.33
CA ASN A 118 -6.73 -2.60 -14.45
C ASN A 118 -7.76 -3.40 -13.64
N ASP A 119 -8.79 -2.71 -13.15
CA ASP A 119 -9.95 -3.36 -12.57
C ASP A 119 -10.84 -4.01 -13.65
N LEU A 120 -11.93 -4.66 -13.22
CA LEU A 120 -12.87 -5.32 -14.14
C LEU A 120 -13.63 -4.34 -15.04
N GLN A 121 -13.59 -3.05 -14.75
CA GLN A 121 -14.19 -1.99 -15.58
C GLN A 121 -13.19 -1.34 -16.52
N GLY A 122 -11.91 -1.75 -16.47
CA GLY A 122 -10.84 -1.23 -17.32
C GLY A 122 -10.14 0.01 -16.76
N HIS A 123 -10.44 0.44 -15.53
CA HIS A 123 -9.75 1.57 -14.90
C HIS A 123 -8.40 1.13 -14.31
N ASN A 124 -7.42 2.02 -14.38
CA ASN A 124 -6.13 1.81 -13.72
C ASN A 124 -6.33 1.76 -12.20
N ARG A 125 -5.98 0.64 -11.59
CA ARG A 125 -6.18 0.40 -10.15
C ARG A 125 -4.98 -0.20 -9.44
N GLY A 126 -4.01 -0.70 -10.18
CA GLY A 126 -2.82 -1.24 -9.55
C GLY A 126 -1.55 -0.98 -10.33
N LEU A 127 -0.44 -1.03 -9.62
CA LEU A 127 0.91 -0.87 -10.16
C LEU A 127 1.83 -1.90 -9.54
N VAL A 128 2.64 -2.54 -10.36
CA VAL A 128 3.69 -3.46 -9.94
C VAL A 128 5.04 -2.82 -10.21
N PHE A 129 5.86 -2.70 -9.18
CA PHE A 129 7.23 -2.19 -9.27
C PHE A 129 8.22 -3.27 -8.87
N LYS A 130 9.42 -3.18 -9.42
CA LYS A 130 10.56 -4.01 -9.07
C LYS A 130 11.72 -3.14 -8.54
N LYS A 131 12.38 -3.60 -7.48
CA LYS A 131 13.60 -3.01 -6.93
C LYS A 131 14.81 -3.28 -7.82
#